data_3764d87d587489869b9b3fbc2f809295
#
_entry.id   3764d87d587489869b9b3fbc2f809295
#
_cell.length_a   1.000
_cell.length_b   1.000
_cell.length_c   1.000
_cell.angle_alpha   90.00
_cell.angle_beta   90.00
_cell.angle_gamma   90.00
#
_symmetry.space_group_name_H-M   'P 1'
#
loop_
_entity.id
_entity.type
_entity.pdbx_description
1 polymer ?
#
loop_
_entity_poly.entity_id
_entity_poly.type
_entity_poly.pdbx_seq_one_letter_code
_entity_poly.pdbx_strand_id
1 'polypeptide(L)'
;MGTYKTLLDEAGIATDYQTALVRGIPQNPMFDVAAFEQVIDQFQTKDGDAFVTTYVKAGTTWVQQIVHCLLHQGANAGQYGESVPWLEACGSSPEVIGPREAPNWTMAAINAAVAPRYFKSHATVRDLPRGHANIKVIYVARNPKDTVVSLFHHARNKPEFQFTGDFATFLQIFLADLAENASWFAHVLDWHDECQRNADTHLFLKYEDIYDDTAQYIERIAQFLDIPTTGKTLADTLRNTSLQ
;
A
#
# COMPACT_ATOMS: atom_id res chain seq x y z
N MET A 1 17.60 13.02 15.86
CA MET A 1 17.35 11.81 15.06
C MET A 1 18.42 11.71 13.99
N GLY A 2 18.98 10.53 13.77
CA GLY A 2 19.97 10.31 12.71
C GLY A 2 19.35 10.51 11.32
N THR A 3 20.17 10.85 10.33
CA THR A 3 19.73 10.87 8.92
C THR A 3 19.68 9.45 8.38
N TYR A 4 19.00 9.23 7.26
CA TYR A 4 19.02 7.93 6.57
C TYR A 4 20.45 7.49 6.22
N LYS A 5 21.29 8.44 5.81
CA LYS A 5 22.72 8.18 5.59
C LYS A 5 23.42 7.64 6.83
N THR A 6 23.12 8.14 8.02
CA THR A 6 23.69 7.62 9.28
C THR A 6 23.36 6.14 9.47
N LEU A 7 22.12 5.72 9.17
CA LEU A 7 21.72 4.32 9.26
C LEU A 7 22.47 3.42 8.28
N LEU A 8 22.71 3.89 7.06
CA LEU A 8 23.51 3.17 6.07
C LEU A 8 24.96 3.02 6.52
N ASP A 9 25.57 4.11 7.04
CA ASP A 9 26.94 4.12 7.53
C ASP A 9 27.11 3.16 8.73
N GLU A 10 26.15 3.14 9.67
CA GLU A 10 26.12 2.22 10.81
C GLU A 10 25.98 0.75 10.38
N ALA A 11 25.24 0.49 9.32
CA ALA A 11 25.10 -0.84 8.71
C ALA A 11 26.31 -1.24 7.84
N GLY A 12 27.26 -0.33 7.59
CA GLY A 12 28.42 -0.57 6.73
C GLY A 12 28.07 -0.69 5.25
N ILE A 13 26.96 -0.10 4.80
CA ILE A 13 26.46 -0.20 3.42
C ILE A 13 26.80 1.09 2.67
N ALA A 14 27.72 1.00 1.72
CA ALA A 14 28.06 2.12 0.83
C ALA A 14 27.10 2.13 -0.38
N THR A 15 26.24 3.13 -0.45
CA THR A 15 25.25 3.27 -1.51
C THR A 15 24.80 4.72 -1.69
N ASP A 16 24.25 5.02 -2.87
CA ASP A 16 23.55 6.26 -3.21
C ASP A 16 22.03 6.20 -2.96
N TYR A 17 21.51 5.06 -2.53
CA TYR A 17 20.08 4.88 -2.25
C TYR A 17 19.56 5.88 -1.22
N GLN A 18 18.45 6.54 -1.56
CA GLN A 18 17.82 7.56 -0.73
C GLN A 18 16.41 7.17 -0.33
N THR A 19 16.03 7.53 0.90
CA THR A 19 14.65 7.45 1.41
C THR A 19 14.36 8.66 2.29
N ALA A 20 13.08 9.01 2.44
CA ALA A 20 12.63 9.86 3.53
C ALA A 20 12.51 9.02 4.82
N LEU A 21 12.66 9.63 5.98
CA LEU A 21 12.39 8.97 7.26
C LEU A 21 11.11 9.55 7.88
N VAL A 22 10.08 8.74 7.98
CA VAL A 22 8.84 9.08 8.68
C VAL A 22 8.79 8.24 9.96
N ARG A 23 8.87 8.88 11.11
CA ARG A 23 8.93 8.20 12.42
C ARG A 23 10.02 7.11 12.52
N GLY A 24 11.12 7.32 11.81
CA GLY A 24 12.27 6.40 11.77
C GLY A 24 12.11 5.25 10.77
N ILE A 25 11.01 5.18 10.04
CA ILE A 25 10.77 4.18 8.98
C ILE A 25 11.17 4.77 7.63
N PRO A 26 12.03 4.10 6.83
CA PRO A 26 12.32 4.50 5.47
C PRO A 26 11.07 4.52 4.59
N GLN A 27 10.83 5.61 3.90
CA GLN A 27 9.67 5.83 3.05
C GLN A 27 10.09 6.37 1.68
N ASN A 28 9.17 6.41 0.73
CA ASN A 28 9.42 7.02 -0.57
C ASN A 28 9.96 8.45 -0.39
N PRO A 29 11.10 8.80 -1.00
CA PRO A 29 11.72 10.11 -0.81
C PRO A 29 10.89 11.29 -1.33
N MET A 30 9.84 11.02 -2.10
CA MET A 30 8.94 12.03 -2.64
C MET A 30 7.82 12.44 -1.68
N PHE A 31 7.63 11.72 -0.58
CA PHE A 31 6.62 12.11 0.40
C PHE A 31 7.00 13.41 1.11
N ASP A 32 6.01 14.27 1.27
CA ASP A 32 6.07 15.32 2.29
C ASP A 32 5.96 14.66 3.66
N VAL A 33 7.08 14.62 4.39
CA VAL A 33 7.16 13.97 5.71
C VAL A 33 6.17 14.56 6.69
N ALA A 34 6.00 15.90 6.71
CA ALA A 34 5.09 16.56 7.63
C ALA A 34 3.62 16.25 7.29
N ALA A 35 3.27 16.21 5.99
CA ALA A 35 1.94 15.82 5.55
C ALA A 35 1.65 14.36 5.90
N PHE A 36 2.62 13.46 5.73
CA PHE A 36 2.45 12.05 6.09
C PHE A 36 2.28 11.87 7.61
N GLU A 37 3.07 12.55 8.43
CA GLU A 37 2.90 12.53 9.89
C GLU A 37 1.53 13.06 10.32
N GLN A 38 1.01 14.10 9.64
CA GLN A 38 -0.36 14.57 9.85
C GLN A 38 -1.41 13.51 9.52
N VAL A 39 -1.21 12.73 8.45
CA VAL A 39 -2.11 11.61 8.14
C VAL A 39 -2.15 10.62 9.29
N ILE A 40 -1.00 10.20 9.80
CA ILE A 40 -0.94 9.24 10.92
C ILE A 40 -1.64 9.78 12.17
N ASP A 41 -1.47 11.09 12.48
CA ASP A 41 -1.96 11.69 13.72
C ASP A 41 -3.39 12.20 13.67
N GLN A 42 -3.85 12.65 12.50
CA GLN A 42 -5.08 13.44 12.38
C GLN A 42 -6.14 12.78 11.48
N PHE A 43 -5.81 11.70 10.77
CA PHE A 43 -6.81 11.02 9.97
C PHE A 43 -7.89 10.41 10.87
N GLN A 44 -9.14 10.72 10.56
CA GLN A 44 -10.29 10.21 11.30
C GLN A 44 -10.95 9.09 10.50
N THR A 45 -10.85 7.86 11.00
CA THR A 45 -11.61 6.73 10.46
C THR A 45 -13.10 6.91 10.69
N LYS A 46 -13.91 6.39 9.78
CA LYS A 46 -15.37 6.34 9.87
C LYS A 46 -15.85 4.89 9.76
N ASP A 47 -17.02 4.61 10.31
CA ASP A 47 -17.62 3.30 10.15
C ASP A 47 -17.76 2.92 8.68
N GLY A 48 -17.33 1.73 8.34
CA GLY A 48 -17.34 1.22 6.98
C GLY A 48 -16.11 1.59 6.14
N ASP A 49 -15.16 2.37 6.67
CA ASP A 49 -13.89 2.60 5.97
C ASP A 49 -13.16 1.28 5.72
N ALA A 50 -12.51 1.17 4.56
CA ALA A 50 -11.74 0.00 4.19
C ALA A 50 -10.35 0.37 3.68
N PHE A 51 -9.36 -0.45 4.05
CA PHE A 51 -7.97 -0.27 3.68
C PHE A 51 -7.46 -1.48 2.90
N VAL A 52 -6.83 -1.22 1.76
CA VAL A 52 -5.97 -2.18 1.07
C VAL A 52 -4.55 -1.86 1.46
N THR A 53 -3.98 -2.64 2.36
CA THR A 53 -2.62 -2.42 2.86
C THR A 53 -1.69 -3.58 2.52
N THR A 54 -0.43 -3.29 2.27
CA THR A 54 0.59 -4.26 1.90
C THR A 54 1.97 -3.71 2.27
N TYR A 55 2.96 -4.59 2.36
CA TYR A 55 4.33 -4.13 2.13
C TYR A 55 4.48 -3.63 0.69
N VAL A 56 5.36 -2.67 0.44
CA VAL A 56 5.58 -2.15 -0.92
C VAL A 56 5.91 -3.27 -1.91
N LYS A 57 5.42 -3.15 -3.15
CA LYS A 57 5.61 -4.15 -4.24
C LYS A 57 4.95 -5.52 -4.01
N ALA A 58 4.06 -5.64 -3.04
CA ALA A 58 3.32 -6.87 -2.78
C ALA A 58 1.96 -6.98 -3.52
N GLY A 59 1.73 -6.18 -4.56
CA GLY A 59 0.52 -6.27 -5.40
C GLY A 59 -0.58 -5.26 -5.05
N THR A 60 -0.26 -4.23 -4.29
CA THR A 60 -1.21 -3.20 -3.81
C THR A 60 -2.02 -2.59 -4.95
N THR A 61 -1.35 -2.13 -6.02
CA THR A 61 -2.01 -1.50 -7.18
C THR A 61 -2.98 -2.46 -7.88
N TRP A 62 -2.67 -3.75 -7.91
CA TRP A 62 -3.56 -4.75 -8.49
C TRP A 62 -4.84 -4.91 -7.65
N VAL A 63 -4.72 -5.07 -6.33
CA VAL A 63 -5.88 -5.19 -5.45
C VAL A 63 -6.65 -3.86 -5.35
N GLN A 64 -5.96 -2.72 -5.35
CA GLN A 64 -6.56 -1.40 -5.46
C GLN A 64 -7.41 -1.27 -6.75
N GLN A 65 -6.92 -1.77 -7.88
CA GLN A 65 -7.65 -1.81 -9.15
C GLN A 65 -8.86 -2.76 -9.08
N ILE A 66 -8.73 -3.92 -8.41
CA ILE A 66 -9.86 -4.84 -8.19
C ILE A 66 -10.96 -4.13 -7.39
N VAL A 67 -10.61 -3.49 -6.27
CA VAL A 67 -11.58 -2.74 -5.45
C VAL A 67 -12.22 -1.61 -6.26
N HIS A 68 -11.42 -0.84 -6.99
CA HIS A 68 -11.92 0.21 -7.88
C HIS A 68 -12.97 -0.31 -8.88
N CYS A 69 -12.66 -1.39 -9.60
CA CYS A 69 -13.60 -1.99 -10.55
C CYS A 69 -14.89 -2.49 -9.85
N LEU A 70 -14.77 -3.12 -8.68
CA LEU A 70 -15.93 -3.56 -7.90
C LEU A 70 -16.85 -2.40 -7.52
N LEU A 71 -16.28 -1.28 -7.05
CA LEU A 71 -17.02 -0.06 -6.71
C LEU A 71 -17.76 0.54 -7.92
N HIS A 72 -17.23 0.34 -9.13
CA HIS A 72 -17.82 0.78 -10.39
C HIS A 72 -18.57 -0.33 -11.14
N GLN A 73 -19.08 -1.35 -10.43
CA GLN A 73 -19.87 -2.43 -10.99
C GLN A 73 -19.19 -3.18 -12.14
N GLY A 74 -17.90 -3.39 -12.01
CA GLY A 74 -17.04 -4.08 -12.97
C GLY A 74 -16.38 -3.16 -14.00
N ALA A 75 -16.78 -1.90 -14.11
CA ALA A 75 -16.17 -0.97 -15.06
C ALA A 75 -14.81 -0.46 -14.56
N ASN A 76 -13.86 -0.31 -15.48
CA ASN A 76 -12.60 0.41 -15.24
C ASN A 76 -12.81 1.89 -15.61
N ALA A 77 -13.56 2.62 -14.77
CA ALA A 77 -13.98 4.00 -15.02
C ALA A 77 -13.12 4.99 -14.22
N GLY A 78 -12.47 5.92 -14.90
CA GLY A 78 -11.63 6.92 -14.25
C GLY A 78 -10.29 6.36 -13.75
N GLN A 79 -9.77 6.97 -12.70
CA GLN A 79 -8.50 6.60 -12.09
C GLN A 79 -8.76 5.86 -10.77
N TYR A 80 -8.08 4.75 -10.52
CA TYR A 80 -8.25 3.98 -9.27
C TYR A 80 -7.95 4.81 -8.00
N GLY A 81 -7.04 5.77 -8.08
CA GLY A 81 -6.75 6.70 -6.97
C GLY A 81 -7.89 7.67 -6.63
N GLU A 82 -8.90 7.82 -7.51
CA GLU A 82 -10.10 8.61 -7.19
C GLU A 82 -11.02 7.86 -6.22
N SER A 83 -11.15 6.55 -6.38
CA SER A 83 -12.01 5.71 -5.53
C SER A 83 -11.25 5.09 -4.35
N VAL A 84 -9.95 4.82 -4.52
CA VAL A 84 -9.08 4.18 -3.52
C VAL A 84 -7.77 4.96 -3.43
N PRO A 85 -7.79 6.21 -2.91
CA PRO A 85 -6.61 7.05 -2.81
C PRO A 85 -5.53 6.43 -1.92
N TRP A 86 -4.27 6.75 -2.25
CA TRP A 86 -3.14 6.37 -1.41
C TRP A 86 -3.06 7.29 -0.20
N LEU A 87 -3.33 6.74 0.98
CA LEU A 87 -3.52 7.52 2.20
C LEU A 87 -2.25 8.31 2.58
N GLU A 88 -1.09 7.68 2.55
CA GLU A 88 0.19 8.31 2.91
C GLU A 88 0.60 9.41 1.93
N ALA A 89 0.07 9.36 0.72
CA ALA A 89 0.32 10.35 -0.31
C ALA A 89 -0.57 11.60 -0.21
N CYS A 90 -1.53 11.61 0.72
CA CYS A 90 -2.43 12.73 0.90
C CYS A 90 -1.69 14.00 1.33
N GLY A 91 -1.91 15.06 0.58
CA GLY A 91 -1.19 16.34 0.79
C GLY A 91 0.14 16.44 0.03
N SER A 92 0.63 15.35 -0.54
CA SER A 92 1.79 15.41 -1.46
C SER A 92 1.35 15.87 -2.85
N SER A 93 2.26 16.51 -3.60
CA SER A 93 1.96 16.99 -4.94
C SER A 93 1.61 15.85 -5.92
N PRO A 94 0.53 15.94 -6.70
CA PRO A 94 0.20 14.95 -7.73
C PRO A 94 1.30 14.78 -8.79
N GLU A 95 2.11 15.80 -9.02
CA GLU A 95 3.26 15.77 -9.94
C GLU A 95 4.34 14.80 -9.45
N VAL A 96 4.40 14.61 -8.15
CA VAL A 96 5.38 13.79 -7.45
C VAL A 96 4.95 12.32 -7.40
N ILE A 97 3.69 12.06 -7.06
CA ILE A 97 3.18 10.71 -6.80
C ILE A 97 2.59 10.08 -8.05
N GLY A 98 2.24 10.91 -9.02
CA GLY A 98 1.56 10.54 -10.26
C GLY A 98 0.04 10.69 -10.16
N PRO A 99 -0.60 11.10 -11.26
CA PRO A 99 -2.02 11.48 -11.29
C PRO A 99 -2.97 10.30 -11.01
N ARG A 100 -2.47 9.06 -11.12
CA ARG A 100 -3.30 7.86 -10.92
C ARG A 100 -3.47 7.47 -9.45
N GLU A 101 -2.55 7.90 -8.57
CA GLU A 101 -2.49 7.40 -7.19
C GLU A 101 -3.23 8.30 -6.19
N ALA A 102 -3.18 9.64 -6.36
CA ALA A 102 -3.84 10.56 -5.44
C ALA A 102 -4.14 11.91 -6.10
N PRO A 103 -5.04 11.96 -7.08
CA PRO A 103 -5.38 13.22 -7.71
C PRO A 103 -6.04 14.14 -6.67
N ASN A 104 -5.32 15.15 -6.19
CA ASN A 104 -5.84 16.25 -5.37
C ASN A 104 -6.48 15.88 -4.01
N TRP A 105 -6.18 14.71 -3.43
CA TRP A 105 -6.66 14.36 -2.11
C TRP A 105 -5.90 15.14 -1.02
N THR A 106 -6.60 16.03 -0.34
CA THR A 106 -6.14 16.67 0.89
C THR A 106 -6.77 16.00 2.11
N MET A 107 -6.16 16.15 3.28
CA MET A 107 -6.76 15.66 4.53
C MET A 107 -8.18 16.21 4.76
N ALA A 108 -8.41 17.47 4.42
CA ALA A 108 -9.74 18.09 4.52
C ALA A 108 -10.76 17.40 3.60
N ALA A 109 -10.38 17.13 2.33
CA ALA A 109 -11.25 16.46 1.37
C ALA A 109 -11.55 15.02 1.80
N ILE A 110 -10.53 14.28 2.27
CA ILE A 110 -10.71 12.91 2.78
C ILE A 110 -11.64 12.89 3.99
N ASN A 111 -11.40 13.75 4.97
CA ASN A 111 -12.23 13.81 6.18
C ASN A 111 -13.66 14.26 5.89
N ALA A 112 -13.89 15.07 4.84
CA ALA A 112 -15.22 15.48 4.40
C ALA A 112 -15.96 14.38 3.60
N ALA A 113 -15.24 13.45 2.97
CA ALA A 113 -15.84 12.41 2.14
C ALA A 113 -16.79 11.51 2.96
N VAL A 114 -17.90 11.12 2.33
CA VAL A 114 -18.92 10.26 2.95
C VAL A 114 -18.44 8.81 3.00
N ALA A 115 -18.65 8.12 4.12
CA ALA A 115 -18.37 6.69 4.25
C ALA A 115 -19.41 5.83 3.48
N PRO A 116 -19.07 4.60 3.06
CA PRO A 116 -17.75 3.98 3.22
C PRO A 116 -16.69 4.60 2.31
N ARG A 117 -15.47 4.75 2.83
CA ARG A 117 -14.31 5.23 2.08
C ARG A 117 -13.31 4.09 1.94
N TYR A 118 -12.58 4.09 0.83
CA TYR A 118 -11.61 3.03 0.52
C TYR A 118 -10.24 3.66 0.32
N PHE A 119 -9.20 3.06 0.90
CA PHE A 119 -7.85 3.61 0.87
C PHE A 119 -6.81 2.56 0.52
N LYS A 120 -5.80 2.94 -0.23
CA LYS A 120 -4.55 2.21 -0.34
C LYS A 120 -3.61 2.67 0.76
N SER A 121 -2.84 1.74 1.35
CA SER A 121 -1.84 2.05 2.37
C SER A 121 -0.63 1.10 2.31
N HIS A 122 0.52 1.57 2.81
CA HIS A 122 1.69 0.76 3.13
C HIS A 122 2.05 0.84 4.62
N ALA A 123 1.15 1.39 5.43
CA ALA A 123 1.38 1.57 6.85
C ALA A 123 1.63 0.24 7.58
N THR A 124 2.48 0.30 8.59
CA THR A 124 2.60 -0.78 9.58
C THR A 124 1.30 -0.90 10.38
N VAL A 125 1.13 -2.02 11.09
CA VAL A 125 0.02 -2.20 12.03
C VAL A 125 -0.06 -1.05 13.03
N ARG A 126 1.09 -0.52 13.48
CA ARG A 126 1.18 0.58 14.43
C ARG A 126 0.72 1.93 13.85
N ASP A 127 1.05 2.19 12.59
CA ASP A 127 0.89 3.51 11.98
C ASP A 127 -0.37 3.62 11.11
N LEU A 128 -1.09 2.52 10.86
CA LEU A 128 -2.40 2.59 10.22
C LEU A 128 -3.37 3.35 11.14
N PRO A 129 -4.02 4.42 10.67
CA PRO A 129 -4.97 5.17 11.48
C PRO A 129 -6.10 4.29 12.01
N ARG A 130 -6.34 4.34 13.30
CA ARG A 130 -7.39 3.58 13.99
C ARG A 130 -8.20 4.53 14.85
N GLY A 131 -9.50 4.47 14.75
CA GLY A 131 -10.38 5.32 15.57
C GLY A 131 -11.76 4.72 15.76
N HIS A 132 -12.21 3.90 14.81
CA HIS A 132 -13.52 3.22 14.84
C HIS A 132 -13.36 1.70 14.79
N ALA A 133 -14.23 1.00 15.51
CA ALA A 133 -14.20 -0.46 15.59
C ALA A 133 -14.61 -1.15 14.26
N ASN A 134 -15.36 -0.47 13.40
CA ASN A 134 -15.97 -1.06 12.21
C ASN A 134 -15.22 -0.74 10.91
N ILE A 135 -13.90 -0.64 10.94
CA ILE A 135 -13.08 -0.54 9.72
C ILE A 135 -12.78 -1.94 9.18
N LYS A 136 -12.61 -2.05 7.85
CA LYS A 136 -12.18 -3.28 7.18
C LYS A 136 -10.77 -3.12 6.65
N VAL A 137 -9.94 -4.16 6.80
CA VAL A 137 -8.57 -4.17 6.28
C VAL A 137 -8.34 -5.41 5.42
N ILE A 138 -7.88 -5.20 4.20
CA ILE A 138 -7.34 -6.27 3.35
C ILE A 138 -5.83 -6.13 3.37
N TYR A 139 -5.14 -7.11 3.93
CA TYR A 139 -3.69 -7.18 3.87
C TYR A 139 -3.25 -8.20 2.83
N VAL A 140 -2.33 -7.79 1.94
CA VAL A 140 -1.76 -8.71 0.94
C VAL A 140 -0.27 -8.88 1.19
N ALA A 141 0.13 -10.13 1.47
CA ALA A 141 1.52 -10.55 1.53
C ALA A 141 1.97 -11.11 0.17
N ARG A 142 3.24 -10.97 -0.14
CA ARG A 142 3.88 -11.57 -1.33
C ARG A 142 5.20 -12.20 -0.93
N ASN A 143 5.61 -13.26 -1.62
CA ASN A 143 6.90 -13.89 -1.43
C ASN A 143 8.04 -12.86 -1.33
N PRO A 144 8.89 -12.89 -0.28
CA PRO A 144 9.95 -11.90 -0.07
C PRO A 144 10.99 -11.87 -1.21
N LYS A 145 11.25 -12.99 -1.86
CA LYS A 145 12.18 -13.05 -2.99
C LYS A 145 11.66 -12.25 -4.19
N ASP A 146 10.37 -12.40 -4.51
CA ASP A 146 9.73 -11.65 -5.59
C ASP A 146 9.55 -10.18 -5.23
N THR A 147 9.28 -9.91 -3.94
CA THR A 147 9.15 -8.55 -3.42
C THR A 147 10.46 -7.79 -3.52
N VAL A 148 11.60 -8.36 -3.07
CA VAL A 148 12.90 -7.69 -3.12
C VAL A 148 13.37 -7.45 -4.56
N VAL A 149 13.15 -8.40 -5.47
CA VAL A 149 13.46 -8.20 -6.89
C VAL A 149 12.62 -7.07 -7.49
N SER A 150 11.32 -7.06 -7.22
CA SER A 150 10.43 -5.99 -7.69
C SER A 150 10.80 -4.62 -7.10
N LEU A 151 11.22 -4.58 -5.82
CA LEU A 151 11.63 -3.36 -5.14
C LEU A 151 12.98 -2.84 -5.68
N PHE A 152 13.92 -3.74 -5.96
CA PHE A 152 15.17 -3.39 -6.63
C PHE A 152 14.93 -2.69 -7.97
N HIS A 153 14.09 -3.27 -8.84
CA HIS A 153 13.75 -2.62 -10.12
C HIS A 153 12.99 -1.31 -9.91
N HIS A 154 12.15 -1.24 -8.89
CA HIS A 154 11.46 0.00 -8.53
C HIS A 154 12.46 1.09 -8.14
N ALA A 155 13.39 0.81 -7.24
CA ALA A 155 14.42 1.74 -6.81
C ALA A 155 15.31 2.23 -7.95
N ARG A 156 15.69 1.33 -8.89
CA ARG A 156 16.48 1.69 -10.05
C ARG A 156 15.77 2.52 -11.11
N ASN A 157 14.46 2.31 -11.25
CA ASN A 157 13.65 2.95 -12.28
C ASN A 157 13.03 4.28 -11.83
N LYS A 158 13.17 4.60 -10.55
CA LYS A 158 12.61 5.79 -9.93
C LYS A 158 13.75 6.74 -9.51
N PRO A 159 13.92 7.88 -10.24
CA PRO A 159 15.04 8.80 -10.00
C PRO A 159 15.13 9.34 -8.58
N GLU A 160 14.00 9.45 -7.90
CA GLU A 160 13.90 9.93 -6.53
C GLU A 160 14.69 9.09 -5.52
N PHE A 161 14.83 7.78 -5.74
CA PHE A 161 15.64 6.92 -4.90
C PHE A 161 17.15 7.05 -5.17
N GLN A 162 17.55 7.67 -6.27
CA GLN A 162 18.94 7.88 -6.70
C GLN A 162 19.79 6.61 -6.78
N PHE A 163 19.17 5.41 -6.72
CA PHE A 163 19.87 4.15 -6.64
C PHE A 163 20.45 3.71 -7.98
N THR A 164 21.78 3.59 -8.05
CA THR A 164 22.51 3.11 -9.24
C THR A 164 23.22 1.77 -9.02
N GLY A 165 23.18 1.25 -7.77
CA GLY A 165 23.85 0.02 -7.36
C GLY A 165 23.32 -1.26 -8.01
N ASP A 166 23.97 -2.36 -7.73
CA ASP A 166 23.58 -3.70 -8.17
C ASP A 166 22.56 -4.37 -7.21
N PHE A 167 22.09 -5.55 -7.60
CA PHE A 167 21.14 -6.30 -6.79
C PHE A 167 21.75 -6.78 -5.46
N ALA A 168 23.04 -7.10 -5.41
CA ALA A 168 23.68 -7.55 -4.19
C ALA A 168 23.71 -6.44 -3.13
N THR A 169 24.02 -5.22 -3.54
CA THR A 169 23.95 -4.03 -2.67
C THR A 169 22.53 -3.77 -2.20
N PHE A 170 21.54 -3.85 -3.11
CA PHE A 170 20.13 -3.65 -2.74
C PHE A 170 19.63 -4.72 -1.76
N LEU A 171 20.05 -5.98 -1.95
CA LEU A 171 19.69 -7.06 -1.04
C LEU A 171 20.25 -6.82 0.37
N GLN A 172 21.46 -6.25 0.51
CA GLN A 172 22.00 -5.85 1.81
C GLN A 172 21.13 -4.77 2.47
N ILE A 173 20.70 -3.76 1.71
CA ILE A 173 19.80 -2.70 2.19
C ILE A 173 18.47 -3.30 2.67
N PHE A 174 17.91 -4.22 1.89
CA PHE A 174 16.64 -4.90 2.22
C PHE A 174 16.76 -5.76 3.50
N LEU A 175 17.84 -6.55 3.61
CA LEU A 175 18.07 -7.42 4.77
C LEU A 175 18.48 -6.65 6.04
N ALA A 176 18.98 -5.43 5.90
CA ALA A 176 19.27 -4.52 7.01
C ALA A 176 18.05 -3.69 7.44
N ASP A 177 16.85 -3.95 6.88
CA ASP A 177 15.62 -3.22 7.14
C ASP A 177 15.69 -1.71 6.77
N LEU A 178 16.55 -1.37 5.80
CA LEU A 178 16.78 0.00 5.33
C LEU A 178 16.13 0.29 3.97
N ALA A 179 15.46 -0.66 3.36
CA ALA A 179 14.64 -0.43 2.18
C ALA A 179 13.33 0.29 2.54
N GLU A 180 12.64 0.82 1.54
CA GLU A 180 11.32 1.44 1.70
C GLU A 180 10.38 0.53 2.50
N ASN A 181 9.71 1.08 3.52
CA ASN A 181 8.89 0.40 4.53
C ASN A 181 9.65 -0.53 5.50
N ALA A 182 10.97 -0.39 5.63
CA ALA A 182 11.81 -1.13 6.58
C ALA A 182 11.71 -2.66 6.45
N SER A 183 11.52 -3.39 7.56
CA SER A 183 11.52 -4.85 7.61
C SER A 183 10.30 -5.47 6.94
N TRP A 184 10.51 -6.20 5.85
CA TRP A 184 9.47 -7.03 5.25
C TRP A 184 8.97 -8.09 6.24
N PHE A 185 9.88 -8.69 6.99
CA PHE A 185 9.56 -9.79 7.92
C PHE A 185 8.66 -9.28 9.06
N ALA A 186 9.05 -8.20 9.71
CA ALA A 186 8.26 -7.61 10.78
C ALA A 186 6.90 -7.12 10.26
N HIS A 187 6.87 -6.43 9.11
CA HIS A 187 5.65 -5.92 8.52
C HIS A 187 4.63 -7.02 8.22
N VAL A 188 5.08 -8.13 7.61
CA VAL A 188 4.19 -9.24 7.26
C VAL A 188 3.73 -10.01 8.49
N LEU A 189 4.62 -10.27 9.45
CA LEU A 189 4.27 -10.98 10.68
C LEU A 189 3.29 -10.19 11.54
N ASP A 190 3.53 -8.89 11.74
CA ASP A 190 2.64 -8.02 12.52
C ASP A 190 1.23 -7.98 11.91
N TRP A 191 1.13 -7.84 10.58
CA TRP A 191 -0.15 -7.87 9.89
C TRP A 191 -0.81 -9.24 9.88
N HIS A 192 -0.04 -10.32 9.76
CA HIS A 192 -0.57 -11.67 9.88
C HIS A 192 -1.24 -11.88 11.24
N ASP A 193 -0.52 -11.54 12.32
CA ASP A 193 -1.02 -11.69 13.68
C ASP A 193 -2.22 -10.77 13.95
N GLU A 194 -2.20 -9.56 13.40
CA GLU A 194 -3.32 -8.63 13.51
C GLU A 194 -4.57 -9.16 12.80
N CYS A 195 -4.41 -9.70 11.60
CA CYS A 195 -5.53 -10.33 10.87
C CYS A 195 -6.08 -11.57 11.59
N GLN A 196 -5.22 -12.35 12.25
CA GLN A 196 -5.69 -13.49 13.06
C GLN A 196 -6.49 -13.03 14.29
N ARG A 197 -6.07 -11.94 14.94
CA ARG A 197 -6.80 -11.40 16.11
C ARG A 197 -8.14 -10.75 15.74
N ASN A 198 -8.28 -10.25 14.52
CA ASN A 198 -9.43 -9.48 14.06
C ASN A 198 -10.04 -10.08 12.80
N ALA A 199 -10.20 -11.41 12.72
CA ALA A 199 -10.58 -12.13 11.51
C ALA A 199 -11.94 -11.69 10.91
N ASP A 200 -12.83 -11.11 11.70
CA ASP A 200 -14.13 -10.59 11.22
C ASP A 200 -13.99 -9.28 10.42
N THR A 201 -12.94 -8.52 10.67
CA THR A 201 -12.72 -7.17 10.08
C THR A 201 -11.40 -7.05 9.30
N HIS A 202 -10.54 -8.08 9.36
CA HIS A 202 -9.25 -8.09 8.69
C HIS A 202 -9.09 -9.36 7.84
N LEU A 203 -8.79 -9.18 6.56
CA LEU A 203 -8.63 -10.26 5.59
C LEU A 203 -7.16 -10.35 5.16
N PHE A 204 -6.48 -11.44 5.52
CA PHE A 204 -5.13 -11.74 5.06
C PHE A 204 -5.17 -12.53 3.75
N LEU A 205 -4.50 -12.03 2.72
CA LEU A 205 -4.40 -12.66 1.41
C LEU A 205 -2.93 -12.85 1.02
N LYS A 206 -2.65 -13.83 0.17
CA LYS A 206 -1.35 -13.99 -0.49
C LYS A 206 -1.48 -13.59 -1.95
N TYR A 207 -0.52 -12.83 -2.43
CA TYR A 207 -0.45 -12.42 -3.83
C TYR A 207 -0.51 -13.61 -4.79
N GLU A 208 0.21 -14.67 -4.46
CA GLU A 208 0.30 -15.89 -5.25
C GLU A 208 -1.06 -16.58 -5.37
N ASP A 209 -1.80 -16.68 -4.26
CA ASP A 209 -3.14 -17.29 -4.27
C ASP A 209 -4.14 -16.46 -5.10
N ILE A 210 -4.05 -15.10 -5.04
CA ILE A 210 -4.86 -14.21 -5.89
C ILE A 210 -4.50 -14.43 -7.37
N TYR A 211 -3.21 -14.63 -7.67
CA TYR A 211 -2.74 -14.86 -9.03
C TYR A 211 -3.24 -16.21 -9.59
N ASP A 212 -3.23 -17.25 -8.78
CA ASP A 212 -3.62 -18.59 -9.18
C ASP A 212 -5.14 -18.73 -9.43
N ASP A 213 -5.98 -18.02 -8.65
CA ASP A 213 -7.43 -17.98 -8.86
C ASP A 213 -8.00 -16.57 -8.64
N THR A 214 -7.67 -15.68 -9.54
CA THR A 214 -8.11 -14.28 -9.50
C THR A 214 -9.64 -14.14 -9.39
N ALA A 215 -10.39 -15.00 -10.06
CA ALA A 215 -11.85 -14.93 -10.06
C ALA A 215 -12.44 -15.18 -8.66
N GLN A 216 -11.98 -16.22 -7.98
CA GLN A 216 -12.39 -16.55 -6.62
C GLN A 216 -12.04 -15.41 -5.64
N TYR A 217 -10.83 -14.84 -5.80
CA TYR A 217 -10.39 -13.78 -4.89
C TYR A 217 -11.10 -12.43 -5.13
N ILE A 218 -11.50 -12.12 -6.36
CA ILE A 218 -12.39 -10.96 -6.63
C ILE A 218 -13.71 -11.13 -5.89
N GLU A 219 -14.34 -12.31 -5.96
CA GLU A 219 -15.58 -12.58 -5.24
C GLU A 219 -15.39 -12.49 -3.72
N ARG A 220 -14.32 -13.07 -3.20
CA ARG A 220 -13.97 -13.02 -1.77
C ARG A 220 -13.75 -11.58 -1.27
N ILE A 221 -13.06 -10.74 -2.05
CA ILE A 221 -12.86 -9.33 -1.74
C ILE A 221 -14.19 -8.58 -1.74
N ALA A 222 -15.05 -8.81 -2.74
CA ALA A 222 -16.36 -8.17 -2.82
C ALA A 222 -17.25 -8.54 -1.61
N GLN A 223 -17.29 -9.81 -1.26
CA GLN A 223 -18.02 -10.31 -0.07
C GLN A 223 -17.49 -9.69 1.21
N PHE A 224 -16.18 -9.67 1.39
CA PHE A 224 -15.54 -9.09 2.57
C PHE A 224 -15.82 -7.60 2.71
N LEU A 225 -15.86 -6.86 1.61
CA LEU A 225 -16.13 -5.42 1.61
C LEU A 225 -17.63 -5.07 1.59
N ASP A 226 -18.53 -6.06 1.61
CA ASP A 226 -19.98 -5.90 1.45
C ASP A 226 -20.37 -5.14 0.17
N ILE A 227 -19.59 -5.31 -0.91
CA ILE A 227 -19.90 -4.69 -2.20
C ILE A 227 -20.86 -5.61 -2.96
N PRO A 228 -22.09 -5.15 -3.25
CA PRO A 228 -23.06 -5.94 -4.02
C PRO A 228 -22.52 -6.20 -5.44
N THR A 229 -22.51 -7.46 -5.85
CA THR A 229 -22.04 -7.88 -7.17
C THR A 229 -23.05 -8.78 -7.89
N THR A 230 -22.94 -8.77 -9.21
CA THR A 230 -23.59 -9.75 -10.10
C THR A 230 -22.53 -10.59 -10.79
N GLY A 231 -22.92 -11.70 -11.41
CA GLY A 231 -21.97 -12.48 -12.23
C GLY A 231 -21.32 -11.64 -13.33
N LYS A 232 -22.05 -10.65 -13.89
CA LYS A 232 -21.51 -9.70 -14.86
C LYS A 232 -20.45 -8.79 -14.21
N THR A 233 -20.72 -8.24 -13.03
CA THR A 233 -19.78 -7.40 -12.28
C THR A 233 -18.44 -8.14 -12.05
N LEU A 234 -18.52 -9.38 -11.59
CA LEU A 234 -17.34 -10.21 -11.32
C LEU A 234 -16.54 -10.51 -12.60
N ALA A 235 -17.24 -10.89 -13.70
CA ALA A 235 -16.60 -11.17 -14.98
C ALA A 235 -15.92 -9.93 -15.59
N ASP A 236 -16.59 -8.78 -15.50
CA ASP A 236 -16.04 -7.51 -16.00
C ASP A 236 -14.83 -7.04 -15.15
N THR A 237 -14.89 -7.19 -13.83
CA THR A 237 -13.77 -6.92 -12.92
C THR A 237 -12.57 -7.81 -13.28
N LEU A 238 -12.77 -9.12 -13.44
CA LEU A 238 -11.71 -10.05 -13.81
C LEU A 238 -11.03 -9.63 -15.12
N ARG A 239 -11.81 -9.30 -16.14
CA ARG A 239 -11.28 -8.85 -17.45
C ARG A 239 -10.46 -7.57 -17.34
N ASN A 240 -10.92 -6.60 -16.54
CA ASN A 240 -10.31 -5.28 -16.40
C ASN A 240 -9.13 -5.26 -15.42
N THR A 241 -8.89 -6.34 -14.70
CA THR A 241 -7.79 -6.45 -13.72
C THR A 241 -6.81 -7.58 -14.03
N SER A 242 -7.01 -8.32 -15.15
CA SER A 242 -6.08 -9.37 -15.57
C SER A 242 -4.69 -8.80 -15.81
N LEU A 243 -3.67 -9.45 -15.23
CA LEU A 243 -2.27 -9.14 -15.49
C LEU A 243 -1.91 -9.65 -16.89
N GLN A 244 -1.48 -8.75 -17.79
CA GLN A 244 -0.99 -9.08 -19.14
C GLN A 244 0.49 -9.45 -19.09
#